data_e47c76885a92383ce254bb4ee65aa7cb
#
_entry.id   e47c76885a92383ce254bb4ee65aa7cb
#
_cell.length_a   1.000
_cell.length_b   1.000
_cell.length_c   1.000
_cell.angle_alpha   90.00
_cell.angle_beta   90.00
_cell.angle_gamma   90.00
#
_symmetry.space_group_name_H-M   'P 1'
#
loop_
_entity.id
_entity.type
_entity.pdbx_description
1 polymer ?
#
loop_
_entity_poly.entity_id
_entity_poly.type
_entity_poly.pdbx_seq_one_letter_code
_entity_poly.pdbx_strand_id
1 'polypeptide(L)'
;MCGMSRSTWYGYLACKKKREERAERRRRNDEKIMANMRAVLKSFHGVVPGARTFRLFLWRNFETHVSRKKISQLMKKMNITATMRQKDAYKGQAKHDHPCTAPENPVNQNFNVGPRKIICTDVTYIILRELRLTIYMCVFKDACTKEILGHACGRTMDTGLIKEAYHHMMAEHGNSFIGDTRALVHSDQGTQYLSTTFKQLLENDHLIQSVSARGNSQDNAPAESFFAKFKTEIMRQLELCTSYEMAVQMIDGYMHDYNNSQYQYNLGGLTPHEYYLYRETGIYPCDSYYGQKATNVKSLEDMVNDSLKKQHEKREAHKLKLYERRRRWDLLSKDPLLMNLDDQKILENWIKKIEEKRDEFAREAERLKKVLNKAKQAQSFMELLTLEERYESFGKPQDWQGVPELSYIYDMDGLFN
;
A
#
# COMPACT_ATOMS: atom_id res chain seq x y z
N MET A 1 -20.61 46.58 41.77
CA MET A 1 -19.34 46.94 41.15
C MET A 1 -18.33 45.89 41.48
N CYS A 2 -17.75 45.21 40.45
CA CYS A 2 -16.76 44.19 40.66
C CYS A 2 -15.51 44.82 41.28
N GLY A 3 -15.05 44.38 42.46
CA GLY A 3 -13.90 44.89 43.21
C GLY A 3 -12.54 44.73 42.53
N MET A 4 -12.49 45.00 41.24
CA MET A 4 -11.29 44.83 40.39
C MET A 4 -10.51 46.18 40.30
N SER A 5 -9.20 46.17 40.54
CA SER A 5 -8.39 47.35 40.43
C SER A 5 -8.37 47.92 38.99
N ARG A 6 -8.19 49.22 38.80
CA ARG A 6 -8.10 49.87 37.48
C ARG A 6 -6.96 49.24 36.62
N SER A 7 -5.83 48.93 37.20
CA SER A 7 -4.69 48.30 36.50
C SER A 7 -5.05 46.91 35.99
N THR A 8 -5.74 46.09 36.81
CA THR A 8 -6.24 44.77 36.43
C THR A 8 -7.24 44.86 35.28
N TRP A 9 -8.13 45.84 35.30
CA TRP A 9 -9.11 46.08 34.25
C TRP A 9 -8.45 46.47 32.93
N TYR A 10 -7.52 47.44 32.92
CA TYR A 10 -6.79 47.81 31.72
C TYR A 10 -5.91 46.68 31.20
N GLY A 11 -5.28 45.89 32.09
CA GLY A 11 -4.55 44.70 31.73
C GLY A 11 -5.46 43.63 31.05
N TYR A 12 -6.65 43.42 31.58
CA TYR A 12 -7.65 42.54 30.97
C TYR A 12 -8.07 43.02 29.57
N LEU A 13 -8.38 44.31 29.41
CA LEU A 13 -8.76 44.88 28.12
C LEU A 13 -7.62 44.78 27.09
N ALA A 14 -6.38 45.08 27.47
CA ALA A 14 -5.23 44.89 26.61
C ALA A 14 -5.03 43.41 26.20
N CYS A 15 -5.19 42.50 27.15
CA CYS A 15 -5.15 41.06 26.86
C CYS A 15 -6.32 40.61 25.95
N LYS A 16 -7.51 41.17 26.15
CA LYS A 16 -8.68 40.89 25.30
C LYS A 16 -8.41 41.36 23.87
N LYS A 17 -7.96 42.60 23.66
CA LYS A 17 -7.60 43.14 22.35
C LYS A 17 -6.53 42.28 21.65
N LYS A 18 -5.45 41.93 22.35
CA LYS A 18 -4.41 41.01 21.81
C LYS A 18 -4.95 39.63 21.44
N ARG A 19 -5.93 39.07 22.19
CA ARG A 19 -6.57 37.83 21.84
C ARG A 19 -7.44 37.94 20.59
N GLU A 20 -8.20 39.04 20.47
CA GLU A 20 -9.03 39.34 19.30
C GLU A 20 -8.18 39.49 18.05
N GLU A 21 -7.09 40.26 18.10
CA GLU A 21 -6.12 40.45 17.00
C GLU A 21 -5.48 39.10 16.59
N ARG A 22 -5.10 38.29 17.56
CA ARG A 22 -4.60 36.93 17.31
C ARG A 22 -5.64 36.02 16.65
N ALA A 23 -6.89 36.09 17.10
CA ALA A 23 -7.99 35.32 16.54
C ALA A 23 -8.29 35.73 15.10
N GLU A 24 -8.33 37.05 14.84
CA GLU A 24 -8.51 37.60 13.51
C GLU A 24 -7.37 37.22 12.55
N ARG A 25 -6.12 37.29 13.00
CA ARG A 25 -4.95 36.84 12.21
C ARG A 25 -5.04 35.33 11.90
N ARG A 26 -5.46 34.53 12.88
CA ARG A 26 -5.67 33.08 12.65
C ARG A 26 -6.77 32.84 11.62
N ARG A 27 -7.90 33.57 11.71
CA ARG A 27 -9.00 33.46 10.74
C ARG A 27 -8.56 33.77 9.33
N ARG A 28 -7.88 34.91 9.12
CA ARG A 28 -7.32 35.29 7.80
C ARG A 28 -6.35 34.25 7.25
N ASN A 29 -5.50 33.70 8.11
CA ASN A 29 -4.58 32.63 7.70
C ASN A 29 -5.34 31.33 7.32
N ASP A 30 -6.37 30.96 8.08
CA ASP A 30 -7.23 29.81 7.77
C ASP A 30 -7.92 30.00 6.42
N GLU A 31 -8.45 31.19 6.13
CA GLU A 31 -9.11 31.52 4.87
C GLU A 31 -8.14 31.39 3.68
N LYS A 32 -6.91 31.89 3.84
CA LYS A 32 -5.85 31.74 2.83
C LYS A 32 -5.53 30.26 2.56
N ILE A 33 -5.36 29.48 3.62
CA ILE A 33 -5.09 28.04 3.47
C ILE A 33 -6.27 27.33 2.79
N MET A 34 -7.51 27.65 3.17
CA MET A 34 -8.71 27.05 2.54
C MET A 34 -8.82 27.44 1.07
N ALA A 35 -8.42 28.66 0.68
CA ALA A 35 -8.37 29.06 -0.72
C ALA A 35 -7.36 28.20 -1.51
N ASN A 36 -6.17 27.98 -0.96
CA ASN A 36 -5.17 27.11 -1.55
C ASN A 36 -5.67 25.64 -1.62
N MET A 37 -6.37 25.16 -0.58
CA MET A 37 -6.99 23.82 -0.61
C MET A 37 -8.04 23.69 -1.73
N ARG A 38 -8.85 24.74 -1.99
CA ARG A 38 -9.79 24.73 -3.12
C ARG A 38 -9.05 24.68 -4.47
N ALA A 39 -7.91 25.36 -4.60
CA ALA A 39 -7.09 25.28 -5.81
C ALA A 39 -6.55 23.86 -6.00
N VAL A 40 -6.06 23.21 -4.94
CA VAL A 40 -5.61 21.81 -4.99
C VAL A 40 -6.76 20.88 -5.40
N LEU A 41 -7.98 21.09 -4.91
CA LEU A 41 -9.13 20.23 -5.29
C LEU A 41 -9.42 20.22 -6.78
N LYS A 42 -9.14 21.32 -7.49
CA LYS A 42 -9.36 21.39 -8.94
C LYS A 42 -8.50 20.42 -9.72
N SER A 43 -7.30 20.08 -9.22
CA SER A 43 -6.38 19.13 -9.87
C SER A 43 -6.68 17.68 -9.55
N PHE A 44 -7.70 17.39 -8.73
CA PHE A 44 -8.06 16.02 -8.32
C PHE A 44 -9.33 15.48 -8.97
N HIS A 45 -9.78 16.07 -10.06
CA HIS A 45 -10.84 15.49 -10.89
C HIS A 45 -12.12 15.08 -10.12
N GLY A 46 -12.53 15.89 -9.13
CA GLY A 46 -13.73 15.62 -8.33
C GLY A 46 -13.55 14.66 -7.16
N VAL A 47 -12.34 14.16 -6.95
CA VAL A 47 -11.97 13.35 -5.80
C VAL A 47 -11.39 14.24 -4.70
N VAL A 48 -11.76 14.00 -3.45
CA VAL A 48 -11.22 14.75 -2.32
C VAL A 48 -10.02 14.00 -1.73
N PRO A 49 -8.79 14.54 -1.84
CA PRO A 49 -7.62 13.90 -1.30
C PRO A 49 -7.62 13.92 0.23
N GLY A 50 -6.91 12.97 0.84
CA GLY A 50 -6.73 12.93 2.29
C GLY A 50 -5.83 14.05 2.81
N ALA A 51 -5.89 14.34 4.11
CA ALA A 51 -5.12 15.41 4.76
C ALA A 51 -3.59 15.29 4.54
N ARG A 52 -3.07 14.07 4.32
CA ARG A 52 -1.66 13.84 4.02
C ARG A 52 -1.31 14.33 2.62
N THR A 53 -2.16 14.05 1.64
CA THR A 53 -2.01 14.51 0.25
C THR A 53 -2.18 16.02 0.16
N PHE A 54 -3.21 16.61 0.81
CA PHE A 54 -3.37 18.05 0.90
C PHE A 54 -2.11 18.74 1.44
N ARG A 55 -1.52 18.21 2.52
CA ARG A 55 -0.29 18.76 3.09
C ARG A 55 0.84 18.83 2.06
N LEU A 56 0.99 17.75 1.28
CA LEU A 56 2.02 17.66 0.26
C LEU A 56 1.80 18.68 -0.86
N PHE A 57 0.59 18.77 -1.40
CA PHE A 57 0.25 19.73 -2.46
C PHE A 57 0.28 21.19 -1.99
N LEU A 58 -0.14 21.49 -0.76
CA LEU A 58 -0.03 22.82 -0.19
C LEU A 58 1.42 23.25 -0.05
N TRP A 59 2.29 22.33 0.33
CA TRP A 59 3.72 22.58 0.37
C TRP A 59 4.30 22.81 -1.02
N ARG A 60 4.07 21.90 -1.95
CA ARG A 60 4.67 21.93 -3.28
C ARG A 60 4.20 23.11 -4.15
N ASN A 61 2.90 23.40 -4.14
CA ASN A 61 2.31 24.40 -5.02
C ASN A 61 2.25 25.81 -4.40
N PHE A 62 2.25 25.91 -3.08
CA PHE A 62 2.00 27.18 -2.38
C PHE A 62 3.01 27.46 -1.27
N GLU A 63 4.06 26.67 -1.15
CA GLU A 63 5.06 26.76 -0.07
C GLU A 63 4.44 26.86 1.34
N THR A 64 3.24 26.30 1.49
CA THR A 64 2.42 26.44 2.69
C THR A 64 2.59 25.24 3.61
N HIS A 65 3.28 25.46 4.75
CA HIS A 65 3.51 24.42 5.75
C HIS A 65 2.38 24.36 6.77
N VAL A 66 1.57 23.30 6.71
CA VAL A 66 0.43 23.10 7.60
C VAL A 66 0.46 21.69 8.20
N SER A 67 0.18 21.58 9.50
CA SER A 67 0.08 20.28 10.14
C SER A 67 -1.15 19.50 9.66
N ARG A 68 -1.06 18.16 9.63
CA ARG A 68 -2.20 17.29 9.26
C ARG A 68 -3.44 17.55 10.13
N LYS A 69 -3.24 17.79 11.44
CA LYS A 69 -4.33 18.11 12.36
C LYS A 69 -5.07 19.38 11.93
N LYS A 70 -4.33 20.42 11.55
CA LYS A 70 -4.91 21.67 11.07
C LYS A 70 -5.67 21.48 9.76
N ILE A 71 -5.09 20.74 8.80
CA ILE A 71 -5.75 20.42 7.53
C ILE A 71 -7.06 19.69 7.78
N SER A 72 -7.06 18.66 8.65
CA SER A 72 -8.29 17.93 8.99
C SER A 72 -9.36 18.83 9.63
N GLN A 73 -8.96 19.83 10.43
CA GLN A 73 -9.88 20.83 10.96
C GLN A 73 -10.47 21.73 9.87
N LEU A 74 -9.62 22.14 8.89
CA LEU A 74 -10.05 22.98 7.78
C LEU A 74 -10.94 22.18 6.82
N MET A 75 -10.66 20.92 6.55
CA MET A 75 -11.55 20.03 5.79
C MET A 75 -12.94 19.97 6.41
N LYS A 76 -13.04 19.81 7.73
CA LYS A 76 -14.33 19.86 8.46
C LYS A 76 -15.02 21.22 8.28
N LYS A 77 -14.28 22.34 8.40
CA LYS A 77 -14.83 23.69 8.16
C LYS A 77 -15.34 23.90 6.73
N MET A 78 -14.71 23.25 5.76
CA MET A 78 -15.10 23.30 4.34
C MET A 78 -16.21 22.30 4.01
N ASN A 79 -16.63 21.49 4.96
CA ASN A 79 -17.60 20.39 4.79
C ASN A 79 -17.18 19.39 3.69
N ILE A 80 -15.87 19.08 3.62
CA ILE A 80 -15.32 18.10 2.69
C ILE A 80 -14.76 16.90 3.44
N THR A 81 -15.03 15.71 2.88
CA THR A 81 -14.54 14.44 3.42
C THR A 81 -13.68 13.74 2.36
N ALA A 82 -12.54 13.20 2.78
CA ALA A 82 -11.65 12.48 1.86
C ALA A 82 -12.40 11.31 1.21
N THR A 83 -12.24 11.17 -0.10
CA THR A 83 -12.77 10.03 -0.84
C THR A 83 -11.99 8.77 -0.42
N MET A 84 -12.69 7.85 0.23
CA MET A 84 -12.09 6.58 0.63
C MET A 84 -12.15 5.60 -0.53
N ARG A 85 -11.05 4.89 -0.76
CA ARG A 85 -11.00 3.78 -1.71
C ARG A 85 -11.98 2.70 -1.23
N GLN A 86 -12.94 2.35 -2.06
CA GLN A 86 -13.80 1.20 -1.78
C GLN A 86 -12.95 -0.07 -1.89
N LYS A 87 -13.07 -0.95 -0.91
CA LYS A 87 -12.51 -2.30 -1.01
C LYS A 87 -13.42 -3.07 -1.95
N ASP A 88 -12.85 -3.63 -3.03
CA ASP A 88 -13.59 -4.54 -3.88
C ASP A 88 -14.05 -5.74 -3.04
N ALA A 89 -15.37 -5.90 -2.92
CA ALA A 89 -15.99 -7.00 -2.17
C ALA A 89 -15.74 -8.38 -2.81
N TYR A 90 -15.12 -8.42 -3.99
CA TYR A 90 -14.97 -9.62 -4.84
C TYR A 90 -13.50 -10.06 -5.03
N LYS A 91 -12.69 -10.05 -3.99
CA LYS A 91 -11.45 -10.86 -4.04
C LYS A 91 -11.72 -12.26 -3.49
N GLY A 92 -12.58 -13.00 -4.15
CA GLY A 92 -12.72 -14.43 -3.99
C GLY A 92 -11.45 -15.11 -4.53
N GLN A 93 -10.77 -15.86 -3.69
CA GLN A 93 -9.63 -16.68 -4.07
C GLN A 93 -10.07 -17.76 -5.04
N ALA A 94 -9.80 -17.59 -6.32
CA ALA A 94 -9.87 -18.70 -7.28
C ALA A 94 -8.59 -19.53 -7.13
N LYS A 95 -8.67 -20.60 -6.36
CA LYS A 95 -7.67 -21.67 -6.37
C LYS A 95 -7.97 -22.57 -7.56
N HIS A 96 -7.14 -22.56 -8.57
CA HIS A 96 -7.11 -23.59 -9.59
C HIS A 96 -5.67 -24.04 -9.77
N ASP A 97 -5.41 -25.27 -9.32
CA ASP A 97 -4.17 -26.00 -9.53
C ASP A 97 -4.15 -26.59 -10.95
N HIS A 98 -3.32 -26.05 -11.83
CA HIS A 98 -2.85 -26.73 -13.01
C HIS A 98 -1.34 -26.47 -13.18
N PRO A 99 -0.53 -27.52 -13.46
CA PRO A 99 0.89 -27.34 -13.71
C PRO A 99 1.08 -26.55 -15.00
N CYS A 100 1.75 -25.42 -14.92
CA CYS A 100 2.11 -24.61 -16.06
C CYS A 100 3.62 -24.38 -16.06
N THR A 101 4.27 -24.59 -17.18
CA THR A 101 5.67 -24.22 -17.45
C THR A 101 5.74 -22.70 -17.65
N ALA A 102 5.51 -21.93 -16.59
CA ALA A 102 5.68 -20.48 -16.63
C ALA A 102 7.18 -20.12 -16.49
N PRO A 103 7.65 -19.04 -17.12
CA PRO A 103 8.97 -18.50 -16.87
C PRO A 103 9.19 -18.24 -15.38
N GLU A 104 10.46 -18.30 -14.94
CA GLU A 104 10.83 -18.04 -13.55
C GLU A 104 10.38 -16.65 -13.11
N ASN A 105 10.08 -16.50 -11.82
CA ASN A 105 9.80 -15.20 -11.19
C ASN A 105 11.05 -14.67 -10.46
N PRO A 106 12.02 -14.08 -11.14
CA PRO A 106 13.24 -13.56 -10.53
C PRO A 106 12.98 -12.30 -9.67
N VAL A 107 11.82 -11.64 -9.83
CA VAL A 107 11.44 -10.44 -9.06
C VAL A 107 11.19 -10.79 -7.61
N ASN A 108 10.53 -11.92 -7.34
CA ASN A 108 10.19 -12.41 -5.99
C ASN A 108 9.78 -11.28 -5.03
N GLN A 109 8.90 -10.37 -5.49
CA GLN A 109 8.41 -9.20 -4.75
C GLN A 109 9.49 -8.18 -4.33
N ASN A 110 10.71 -8.31 -4.81
CA ASN A 110 11.77 -7.33 -4.54
C ASN A 110 11.74 -6.19 -5.56
N PHE A 111 10.90 -5.20 -5.31
CA PHE A 111 10.78 -4.00 -6.14
C PHE A 111 11.72 -2.86 -5.70
N ASN A 112 12.62 -3.12 -4.75
CA ASN A 112 13.54 -2.11 -4.22
C ASN A 112 14.87 -2.11 -5.02
N VAL A 113 14.72 -1.89 -6.32
CA VAL A 113 15.82 -1.82 -7.30
C VAL A 113 15.93 -0.41 -7.88
N GLY A 114 16.95 -0.15 -8.67
CA GLY A 114 17.09 1.14 -9.37
C GLY A 114 15.99 1.40 -10.41
N PRO A 115 15.91 2.64 -10.93
CA PRO A 115 15.01 3.00 -12.02
C PRO A 115 15.22 2.09 -13.24
N ARG A 116 14.15 1.83 -13.98
CA ARG A 116 14.18 1.08 -15.25
C ARG A 116 14.70 -0.37 -15.15
N LYS A 117 14.77 -0.95 -13.94
CA LYS A 117 15.21 -2.34 -13.74
C LYS A 117 14.07 -3.35 -13.71
N ILE A 118 12.93 -2.97 -13.16
CA ILE A 118 11.73 -3.79 -13.13
C ILE A 118 10.53 -2.96 -13.61
N ILE A 119 9.93 -3.41 -14.68
CA ILE A 119 8.75 -2.79 -15.30
C ILE A 119 7.58 -3.75 -15.09
N CYS A 120 6.57 -3.33 -14.35
CA CYS A 120 5.35 -4.09 -14.15
C CYS A 120 4.34 -3.73 -15.24
N THR A 121 3.75 -4.73 -15.87
CA THR A 121 2.68 -4.54 -16.85
C THR A 121 1.45 -5.33 -16.48
N ASP A 122 0.29 -4.77 -16.80
CA ASP A 122 -1.00 -5.40 -16.54
C ASP A 122 -2.06 -4.74 -17.41
N VAL A 123 -3.20 -5.41 -17.58
CA VAL A 123 -4.36 -4.92 -18.34
C VAL A 123 -5.55 -4.77 -17.40
N THR A 124 -6.23 -3.64 -17.51
CA THR A 124 -7.50 -3.42 -16.83
C THR A 124 -8.61 -3.11 -17.82
N TYR A 125 -9.85 -3.21 -17.38
CA TYR A 125 -11.01 -2.81 -18.15
C TYR A 125 -11.79 -1.69 -17.46
N ILE A 126 -12.38 -0.82 -18.26
CA ILE A 126 -13.17 0.35 -17.88
C ILE A 126 -14.52 0.20 -18.56
N ILE A 127 -15.59 0.10 -17.78
CA ILE A 127 -16.95 -0.05 -18.33
C ILE A 127 -17.62 1.32 -18.27
N LEU A 128 -17.95 1.86 -19.44
CA LEU A 128 -18.73 3.08 -19.60
C LEU A 128 -20.18 2.69 -19.92
N ARG A 129 -21.01 2.66 -18.87
CA ARG A 129 -22.37 2.11 -18.95
C ARG A 129 -23.27 2.89 -19.89
N GLU A 130 -23.20 4.21 -19.86
CA GLU A 130 -23.99 5.11 -20.72
C GLU A 130 -23.69 4.90 -22.21
N LEU A 131 -22.43 4.62 -22.53
CA LEU A 131 -21.97 4.36 -23.89
C LEU A 131 -22.08 2.87 -24.29
N ARG A 132 -22.44 1.99 -23.37
CA ARG A 132 -22.39 0.52 -23.54
C ARG A 132 -21.05 0.05 -24.10
N LEU A 133 -19.97 0.66 -23.61
CA LEU A 133 -18.62 0.48 -24.11
C LEU A 133 -17.70 -0.05 -22.99
N THR A 134 -16.85 -0.99 -23.37
CA THR A 134 -15.73 -1.43 -22.53
C THR A 134 -14.43 -0.99 -23.19
N ILE A 135 -13.59 -0.28 -22.43
CA ILE A 135 -12.24 0.10 -22.83
C ILE A 135 -11.28 -0.80 -22.07
N TYR A 136 -10.39 -1.46 -22.78
CA TYR A 136 -9.26 -2.19 -22.19
C TYR A 136 -8.04 -1.27 -22.20
N MET A 137 -7.31 -1.24 -21.09
CA MET A 137 -6.14 -0.39 -20.95
C MET A 137 -4.96 -1.22 -20.44
N CYS A 138 -3.88 -1.25 -21.21
CA CYS A 138 -2.60 -1.81 -20.83
C CYS A 138 -1.68 -0.70 -20.33
N VAL A 139 -0.87 -0.98 -19.30
CA VAL A 139 0.15 -0.06 -18.82
C VAL A 139 1.48 -0.78 -18.61
N PHE A 140 2.57 -0.06 -18.85
CA PHE A 140 3.93 -0.43 -18.44
C PHE A 140 4.41 0.58 -17.41
N LYS A 141 4.70 0.11 -16.21
CA LYS A 141 5.01 0.94 -15.04
C LYS A 141 6.34 0.56 -14.43
N ASP A 142 7.20 1.54 -14.22
CA ASP A 142 8.44 1.35 -13.45
C ASP A 142 8.12 1.06 -11.98
N ALA A 143 8.58 -0.06 -11.49
CA ALA A 143 8.36 -0.47 -10.10
C ALA A 143 9.06 0.45 -9.08
N CYS A 144 10.21 1.00 -9.44
CA CYS A 144 11.00 1.91 -8.60
C CYS A 144 10.39 3.31 -8.56
N THR A 145 10.32 3.98 -9.70
CA THR A 145 9.89 5.38 -9.81
C THR A 145 8.38 5.55 -9.79
N LYS A 146 7.64 4.45 -10.06
CA LYS A 146 6.18 4.41 -10.25
C LYS A 146 5.68 5.16 -11.48
N GLU A 147 6.57 5.61 -12.33
CA GLU A 147 6.26 6.27 -13.58
C GLU A 147 5.57 5.29 -14.55
N ILE A 148 4.53 5.75 -15.23
CA ILE A 148 3.92 5.03 -16.33
C ILE A 148 4.75 5.32 -17.56
N LEU A 149 5.42 4.30 -18.06
CA LEU A 149 6.37 4.41 -19.19
C LEU A 149 5.69 4.27 -20.54
N GLY A 150 4.58 3.56 -20.56
CA GLY A 150 3.77 3.37 -21.75
C GLY A 150 2.39 2.90 -21.39
N HIS A 151 1.43 3.26 -22.18
CA HIS A 151 0.05 2.79 -22.06
C HIS A 151 -0.63 2.78 -23.43
N ALA A 152 -1.68 1.99 -23.54
CA ALA A 152 -2.56 1.98 -24.69
C ALA A 152 -3.99 1.64 -24.27
N CYS A 153 -4.96 2.13 -25.03
CA CYS A 153 -6.38 1.87 -24.86
C CYS A 153 -6.96 1.19 -26.10
N GLY A 154 -7.74 0.13 -25.91
CA GLY A 154 -8.34 -0.63 -27.01
C GLY A 154 -9.76 -1.05 -26.70
N ARG A 155 -10.50 -1.46 -27.75
CA ARG A 155 -11.85 -2.03 -27.63
C ARG A 155 -11.82 -3.53 -27.37
N THR A 156 -10.67 -4.17 -27.55
CA THR A 156 -10.43 -5.60 -27.37
C THR A 156 -9.20 -5.83 -26.48
N MET A 157 -9.23 -6.91 -25.72
CA MET A 157 -8.09 -7.34 -24.91
C MET A 157 -7.29 -8.39 -25.70
N ASP A 158 -6.45 -7.93 -26.59
CA ASP A 158 -5.62 -8.77 -27.45
C ASP A 158 -4.13 -8.45 -27.32
N THR A 159 -3.30 -9.21 -28.03
CA THR A 159 -1.85 -8.98 -28.06
C THR A 159 -1.49 -7.65 -28.74
N GLY A 160 -2.37 -7.14 -29.62
CA GLY A 160 -2.20 -5.83 -30.27
C GLY A 160 -2.15 -4.69 -29.28
N LEU A 161 -3.06 -4.69 -28.30
CA LEU A 161 -3.11 -3.70 -27.22
C LEU A 161 -1.80 -3.65 -26.40
N ILE A 162 -1.27 -4.83 -26.05
CA ILE A 162 -0.02 -4.90 -25.28
C ILE A 162 1.16 -4.41 -26.12
N LYS A 163 1.21 -4.77 -27.41
CA LYS A 163 2.25 -4.29 -28.33
C LYS A 163 2.22 -2.78 -28.48
N GLU A 164 1.05 -2.19 -28.64
CA GLU A 164 0.90 -0.74 -28.75
C GLU A 164 1.42 -0.03 -27.50
N ALA A 165 1.00 -0.46 -26.30
CA ALA A 165 1.50 0.07 -25.04
C ALA A 165 3.03 -0.10 -24.90
N TYR A 166 3.55 -1.24 -25.34
CA TYR A 166 4.99 -1.52 -25.35
C TYR A 166 5.75 -0.59 -26.30
N HIS A 167 5.24 -0.39 -27.51
CA HIS A 167 5.87 0.51 -28.49
C HIS A 167 5.87 1.95 -28.01
N HIS A 168 4.82 2.41 -27.34
CA HIS A 168 4.80 3.73 -26.68
C HIS A 168 5.91 3.83 -25.63
N MET A 169 6.08 2.81 -24.80
CA MET A 169 7.16 2.76 -23.81
C MET A 169 8.53 2.84 -24.48
N MET A 170 8.76 2.04 -25.52
CA MET A 170 10.06 1.98 -26.18
C MET A 170 10.37 3.25 -26.99
N ALA A 171 9.35 3.88 -27.57
CA ALA A 171 9.52 5.13 -28.31
C ALA A 171 10.00 6.28 -27.40
N GLU A 172 9.47 6.38 -26.18
CA GLU A 172 9.78 7.46 -25.25
C GLU A 172 10.97 7.12 -24.34
N HIS A 173 11.11 5.87 -23.93
CA HIS A 173 12.04 5.46 -22.87
C HIS A 173 13.05 4.39 -23.31
N GLY A 174 13.04 3.95 -24.57
CA GLY A 174 13.91 2.85 -25.06
C GLY A 174 15.37 3.07 -24.75
N ASN A 175 15.88 4.30 -24.88
CA ASN A 175 17.26 4.65 -24.58
C ASN A 175 17.64 4.43 -23.10
N SER A 176 16.67 4.49 -22.19
CA SER A 176 16.93 4.29 -20.75
C SER A 176 17.10 2.81 -20.35
N PHE A 177 16.84 1.87 -21.27
CA PHE A 177 17.05 0.44 -21.08
C PHE A 177 18.42 -0.05 -21.61
N ILE A 178 19.15 0.82 -22.26
CA ILE A 178 20.50 0.51 -22.76
C ILE A 178 21.48 0.51 -21.58
N GLY A 179 22.09 -0.63 -21.29
CA GLY A 179 23.07 -0.77 -20.21
C GLY A 179 23.45 -2.22 -19.95
N ASP A 180 24.40 -2.43 -19.02
CA ASP A 180 24.97 -3.75 -18.71
C ASP A 180 23.97 -4.74 -18.09
N THR A 181 22.89 -4.24 -17.46
CA THR A 181 21.88 -5.08 -16.82
C THR A 181 20.56 -4.97 -17.57
N ARG A 182 20.09 -6.10 -18.08
CA ARG A 182 18.79 -6.19 -18.76
C ARG A 182 17.63 -5.88 -17.79
N ALA A 183 16.68 -5.06 -18.23
CA ALA A 183 15.48 -4.80 -17.48
C ALA A 183 14.54 -6.00 -17.52
N LEU A 184 13.81 -6.21 -16.42
CA LEU A 184 12.78 -7.23 -16.29
C LEU A 184 11.41 -6.63 -16.60
N VAL A 185 10.65 -7.24 -17.52
CA VAL A 185 9.24 -6.93 -17.75
C VAL A 185 8.40 -7.99 -17.04
N HIS A 186 7.75 -7.58 -15.96
CA HIS A 186 6.99 -8.46 -15.07
C HIS A 186 5.49 -8.32 -15.31
N SER A 187 4.84 -9.44 -15.59
CA SER A 187 3.40 -9.52 -15.82
C SER A 187 2.72 -10.62 -15.01
N ASP A 188 1.42 -10.68 -15.04
CA ASP A 188 0.66 -11.88 -14.66
C ASP A 188 0.79 -12.99 -15.72
N GLN A 189 0.10 -14.13 -15.48
CA GLN A 189 0.06 -15.26 -16.42
C GLN A 189 -1.00 -15.08 -17.52
N GLY A 190 -1.37 -13.87 -17.90
CA GLY A 190 -2.29 -13.64 -19.00
C GLY A 190 -1.79 -14.27 -20.31
N THR A 191 -2.69 -14.90 -21.08
CA THR A 191 -2.33 -15.57 -22.33
C THR A 191 -1.66 -14.64 -23.34
N GLN A 192 -1.98 -13.36 -23.30
CA GLN A 192 -1.42 -12.31 -24.15
C GLN A 192 0.08 -12.12 -23.84
N TYR A 193 0.47 -12.15 -22.56
CA TYR A 193 1.86 -12.03 -22.12
C TYR A 193 2.67 -13.29 -22.39
N LEU A 194 2.02 -14.46 -22.36
CA LEU A 194 2.68 -15.75 -22.66
C LEU A 194 2.81 -16.02 -24.18
N SER A 195 2.33 -15.13 -25.02
CA SER A 195 2.40 -15.28 -26.48
C SER A 195 3.85 -15.26 -26.96
N THR A 196 4.16 -16.09 -27.97
CA THR A 196 5.48 -16.12 -28.61
C THR A 196 5.85 -14.76 -29.19
N THR A 197 4.85 -14.04 -29.70
CA THR A 197 5.04 -12.70 -30.26
C THR A 197 5.52 -11.69 -29.22
N PHE A 198 4.94 -11.69 -28.02
CA PHE A 198 5.36 -10.78 -26.93
C PHE A 198 6.76 -11.14 -26.43
N LYS A 199 7.05 -12.45 -26.33
CA LYS A 199 8.37 -12.93 -25.93
C LYS A 199 9.44 -12.48 -26.90
N GLN A 200 9.22 -12.67 -28.24
CA GLN A 200 10.14 -12.22 -29.27
C GLN A 200 10.34 -10.71 -29.26
N LEU A 201 9.29 -9.94 -28.96
CA LEU A 201 9.37 -8.48 -28.86
C LEU A 201 10.35 -8.06 -27.72
N LEU A 202 10.25 -8.68 -26.55
CA LEU A 202 11.16 -8.43 -25.45
C LEU A 202 12.60 -8.87 -25.75
N GLU A 203 12.76 -10.03 -26.36
CA GLU A 203 14.08 -10.56 -26.76
C GLU A 203 14.81 -9.66 -27.76
N ASN A 204 14.08 -9.10 -28.73
CA ASN A 204 14.63 -8.17 -29.73
C ASN A 204 15.21 -6.90 -29.08
N ASP A 205 14.56 -6.41 -28.02
CA ASP A 205 14.99 -5.21 -27.29
C ASP A 205 15.85 -5.55 -26.05
N HIS A 206 16.34 -6.78 -25.96
CA HIS A 206 17.19 -7.28 -24.88
C HIS A 206 16.55 -7.18 -23.48
N LEU A 207 15.23 -7.21 -23.39
CA LEU A 207 14.49 -7.24 -22.13
C LEU A 207 14.25 -8.70 -21.69
N ILE A 208 14.06 -8.90 -20.39
CA ILE A 208 13.83 -10.24 -19.82
C ILE A 208 12.36 -10.33 -19.38
N GLN A 209 11.70 -11.38 -19.83
CA GLN A 209 10.35 -11.67 -19.36
C GLN A 209 10.39 -12.29 -17.95
N SER A 210 9.53 -11.78 -17.07
CA SER A 210 9.26 -12.32 -15.73
C SER A 210 7.75 -12.46 -15.55
N VAL A 211 7.32 -13.56 -14.97
CA VAL A 211 5.88 -13.84 -14.81
C VAL A 211 5.56 -14.19 -13.36
N SER A 212 4.49 -13.63 -12.82
CA SER A 212 4.01 -13.91 -11.47
C SER A 212 3.69 -15.39 -11.27
N ALA A 213 3.90 -15.92 -10.08
CA ALA A 213 3.39 -17.23 -9.73
C ALA A 213 1.85 -17.24 -9.80
N ARG A 214 1.27 -18.35 -10.25
CA ARG A 214 -0.20 -18.47 -10.43
C ARG A 214 -0.94 -18.24 -9.11
N GLY A 215 -1.92 -17.34 -9.12
CA GLY A 215 -2.71 -17.00 -7.93
C GLY A 215 -2.01 -16.08 -6.93
N ASN A 216 -0.80 -15.60 -7.23
CA ASN A 216 -0.08 -14.66 -6.39
C ASN A 216 -0.18 -13.22 -6.93
N SER A 217 -1.32 -12.58 -6.68
CA SER A 217 -1.56 -11.19 -7.11
C SER A 217 -0.58 -10.18 -6.48
N GLN A 218 0.10 -10.56 -5.40
CA GLN A 218 1.07 -9.67 -4.74
C GLN A 218 2.34 -9.47 -5.59
N ASP A 219 2.61 -10.38 -6.50
CA ASP A 219 3.77 -10.28 -7.38
C ASP A 219 3.64 -9.12 -8.39
N ASN A 220 2.42 -8.71 -8.76
CA ASN A 220 2.16 -7.56 -9.63
C ASN A 220 1.51 -6.36 -8.89
N ALA A 221 1.73 -6.27 -7.58
CA ALA A 221 1.17 -5.20 -6.74
C ALA A 221 1.41 -3.76 -7.24
N PRO A 222 2.55 -3.40 -7.90
CA PRO A 222 2.74 -2.07 -8.44
C PRO A 222 1.71 -1.67 -9.50
N ALA A 223 1.36 -2.56 -10.43
CA ALA A 223 0.34 -2.31 -11.45
C ALA A 223 -1.08 -2.32 -10.85
N GLU A 224 -1.41 -3.32 -10.02
CA GLU A 224 -2.71 -3.40 -9.36
C GLU A 224 -3.01 -2.15 -8.51
N SER A 225 -2.03 -1.67 -7.74
CA SER A 225 -2.20 -0.48 -6.90
C SER A 225 -2.43 0.78 -7.72
N PHE A 226 -1.81 0.86 -8.91
CA PHE A 226 -2.03 1.94 -9.85
C PHE A 226 -3.46 1.92 -10.39
N PHE A 227 -3.92 0.78 -10.91
CA PHE A 227 -5.28 0.67 -11.45
C PHE A 227 -6.36 0.99 -10.43
N ALA A 228 -6.15 0.57 -9.20
CA ALA A 228 -7.11 0.90 -8.15
C ALA A 228 -7.12 2.40 -7.81
N LYS A 229 -5.97 3.09 -7.88
CA LYS A 229 -5.89 4.55 -7.75
C LYS A 229 -6.57 5.22 -8.95
N PHE A 230 -6.21 4.83 -10.16
CA PHE A 230 -6.77 5.32 -11.42
C PHE A 230 -8.30 5.24 -11.40
N LYS A 231 -8.86 4.06 -11.17
CA LYS A 231 -10.32 3.88 -11.12
C LYS A 231 -10.98 4.75 -10.05
N THR A 232 -10.35 4.92 -8.89
CA THR A 232 -10.90 5.78 -7.84
C THR A 232 -10.93 7.25 -8.26
N GLU A 233 -9.93 7.72 -8.99
CA GLU A 233 -9.73 9.14 -9.27
C GLU A 233 -10.47 9.63 -10.52
N ILE A 234 -10.59 8.79 -11.56
CA ILE A 234 -11.09 9.26 -12.86
C ILE A 234 -12.43 8.66 -13.32
N MET A 235 -12.89 7.54 -12.72
CA MET A 235 -14.10 6.84 -13.21
C MET A 235 -15.33 7.73 -13.36
N ARG A 236 -15.58 8.63 -12.40
CA ARG A 236 -16.73 9.55 -12.45
C ARG A 236 -16.70 10.48 -13.65
N GLN A 237 -15.51 10.85 -14.10
CA GLN A 237 -15.36 11.72 -15.28
C GLN A 237 -15.45 10.93 -16.56
N LEU A 238 -14.89 9.73 -16.59
CA LEU A 238 -15.02 8.82 -17.71
C LEU A 238 -16.49 8.46 -17.99
N GLU A 239 -17.32 8.32 -16.96
CA GLU A 239 -18.76 8.11 -17.09
C GLU A 239 -19.50 9.30 -17.76
N LEU A 240 -18.92 10.50 -17.76
CA LEU A 240 -19.46 11.68 -18.43
C LEU A 240 -18.99 11.81 -19.89
N CYS A 241 -18.09 10.98 -20.36
CA CYS A 241 -17.63 10.99 -21.74
C CYS A 241 -18.76 10.57 -22.69
N THR A 242 -18.83 11.25 -23.83
CA THR A 242 -19.85 11.02 -24.87
C THR A 242 -19.32 10.17 -26.02
N SER A 243 -18.02 9.89 -26.07
CA SER A 243 -17.39 9.05 -27.10
C SER A 243 -16.20 8.27 -26.56
N TYR A 244 -15.79 7.25 -27.31
CA TYR A 244 -14.57 6.49 -27.04
C TYR A 244 -13.33 7.39 -27.06
N GLU A 245 -13.23 8.21 -28.08
CA GLU A 245 -12.08 9.10 -28.29
C GLU A 245 -11.93 10.10 -27.15
N MET A 246 -13.06 10.66 -26.67
CA MET A 246 -13.05 11.55 -25.50
C MET A 246 -12.57 10.83 -24.25
N ALA A 247 -12.99 9.58 -24.06
CA ALA A 247 -12.55 8.79 -22.90
C ALA A 247 -11.05 8.46 -22.99
N VAL A 248 -10.53 8.11 -24.17
CA VAL A 248 -9.10 7.85 -24.39
C VAL A 248 -8.28 9.11 -24.12
N GLN A 249 -8.65 10.26 -24.69
CA GLN A 249 -7.98 11.55 -24.44
C GLN A 249 -7.95 11.89 -22.94
N MET A 250 -9.03 11.61 -22.22
CA MET A 250 -9.08 11.83 -20.77
C MET A 250 -8.14 10.87 -20.02
N ILE A 251 -8.01 9.64 -20.47
CA ILE A 251 -7.07 8.66 -19.92
C ILE A 251 -5.63 9.13 -20.18
N ASP A 252 -5.30 9.56 -21.38
CA ASP A 252 -3.98 10.07 -21.76
C ASP A 252 -3.59 11.29 -20.91
N GLY A 253 -4.53 12.23 -20.74
CA GLY A 253 -4.35 13.39 -19.85
C GLY A 253 -4.08 12.97 -18.41
N TYR A 254 -4.80 11.97 -17.91
CA TYR A 254 -4.56 11.43 -16.57
C TYR A 254 -3.16 10.79 -16.44
N MET A 255 -2.68 10.03 -17.44
CA MET A 255 -1.34 9.43 -17.41
C MET A 255 -0.25 10.50 -17.36
N HIS A 256 -0.40 11.55 -18.18
CA HIS A 256 0.49 12.70 -18.15
C HIS A 256 0.50 13.39 -16.77
N ASP A 257 -0.68 13.68 -16.20
CA ASP A 257 -0.80 14.31 -14.88
C ASP A 257 -0.27 13.41 -13.76
N TYR A 258 -0.50 12.11 -13.85
CA TYR A 258 0.02 11.14 -12.89
C TYR A 258 1.54 11.17 -12.83
N ASN A 259 2.21 11.21 -13.96
CA ASN A 259 3.67 11.25 -14.04
C ASN A 259 4.26 12.60 -13.62
N ASN A 260 3.61 13.71 -14.00
CA ASN A 260 4.24 15.05 -13.94
C ASN A 260 3.64 15.97 -12.87
N SER A 261 2.41 15.73 -12.40
CA SER A 261 1.68 16.65 -11.52
C SER A 261 1.23 16.02 -10.21
N GLN A 262 1.25 14.69 -10.09
CA GLN A 262 0.79 14.01 -8.89
C GLN A 262 1.95 13.68 -7.94
N TYR A 263 2.15 14.56 -6.96
CA TYR A 263 3.15 14.32 -5.91
C TYR A 263 2.79 13.13 -5.03
N GLN A 264 3.79 12.27 -4.76
CA GLN A 264 3.62 11.06 -3.97
C GLN A 264 4.49 11.10 -2.71
N TYR A 265 3.86 10.86 -1.57
CA TYR A 265 4.55 10.88 -0.27
C TYR A 265 5.68 9.85 -0.16
N ASN A 266 5.49 8.68 -0.76
CA ASN A 266 6.47 7.60 -0.77
C ASN A 266 7.61 7.79 -1.78
N LEU A 267 7.53 8.82 -2.62
CA LEU A 267 8.61 9.29 -3.50
C LEU A 267 9.26 10.57 -2.94
N GLY A 268 9.23 10.76 -1.63
CA GLY A 268 9.81 11.96 -1.01
C GLY A 268 9.06 13.26 -1.32
N GLY A 269 7.81 13.19 -1.77
CA GLY A 269 7.03 14.36 -2.17
C GLY A 269 7.25 14.80 -3.61
N LEU A 270 7.90 13.96 -4.40
CA LEU A 270 8.13 14.17 -5.82
C LEU A 270 7.02 13.51 -6.65
N THR A 271 6.88 13.96 -7.89
CA THR A 271 6.14 13.22 -8.91
C THR A 271 6.93 11.99 -9.35
N PRO A 272 6.32 10.99 -10.01
CA PRO A 272 7.05 9.86 -10.57
C PRO A 272 8.22 10.27 -11.48
N HIS A 273 8.01 11.25 -12.36
CA HIS A 273 9.04 11.75 -13.27
C HIS A 273 10.15 12.52 -12.54
N GLU A 274 9.80 13.41 -11.61
CA GLU A 274 10.80 14.10 -10.76
C GLU A 274 11.64 13.10 -9.96
N TYR A 275 11.01 12.03 -9.46
CA TYR A 275 11.73 11.00 -8.72
C TYR A 275 12.70 10.22 -9.61
N TYR A 276 12.32 9.94 -10.86
CA TYR A 276 13.24 9.38 -11.84
C TYR A 276 14.47 10.28 -12.04
N LEU A 277 14.25 11.57 -12.31
CA LEU A 277 15.35 12.54 -12.49
C LEU A 277 16.23 12.65 -11.25
N TYR A 278 15.64 12.65 -10.07
CA TYR A 278 16.40 12.65 -8.81
C TYR A 278 17.29 11.41 -8.67
N ARG A 279 16.76 10.24 -9.04
CA ARG A 279 17.51 8.98 -8.95
C ARG A 279 18.66 8.89 -9.96
N GLU A 280 18.52 9.55 -11.11
CA GLU A 280 19.56 9.60 -12.16
C GLU A 280 20.62 10.67 -11.85
N THR A 281 20.21 11.84 -11.37
CA THR A 281 21.13 12.99 -11.21
C THR A 281 21.67 13.13 -9.79
N GLY A 282 21.04 12.53 -8.81
CA GLY A 282 21.30 12.77 -7.38
C GLY A 282 20.82 14.14 -6.88
N ILE A 283 20.23 14.98 -7.74
CA ILE A 283 19.79 16.33 -7.39
C ILE A 283 18.31 16.29 -6.99
N TYR A 284 18.03 16.57 -5.73
CA TYR A 284 16.65 16.65 -5.27
C TYR A 284 16.04 18.02 -5.63
N PRO A 285 14.90 18.06 -6.36
CA PRO A 285 14.36 19.32 -6.91
C PRO A 285 13.94 20.36 -5.87
N CYS A 286 13.80 19.96 -4.61
CA CYS A 286 13.32 20.83 -3.54
C CYS A 286 14.42 21.22 -2.53
N ASP A 287 15.68 20.92 -2.79
CA ASP A 287 16.81 21.19 -1.88
C ASP A 287 17.01 22.68 -1.58
N SER A 288 16.73 23.56 -2.53
CA SER A 288 16.78 25.01 -2.30
C SER A 288 15.83 25.49 -1.19
N TYR A 289 14.76 24.76 -0.94
CA TYR A 289 13.80 25.02 0.12
C TYR A 289 14.28 24.53 1.49
N TYR A 290 14.94 23.36 1.54
CA TYR A 290 15.50 22.78 2.76
C TYR A 290 16.84 23.39 3.13
N GLY A 291 17.64 23.83 2.16
CA GLY A 291 18.99 24.38 2.35
C GLY A 291 19.04 25.65 3.20
N GLN A 292 17.96 26.42 3.30
CA GLN A 292 17.91 27.64 4.09
C GLN A 292 17.55 27.46 5.58
N LYS A 293 17.12 26.25 6.01
CA LYS A 293 16.72 25.99 7.42
C LYS A 293 17.34 24.73 8.04
N ALA A 294 18.21 24.05 7.35
CA ALA A 294 18.68 22.73 7.75
C ALA A 294 20.06 22.74 8.41
N THR A 295 20.24 23.46 9.50
CA THR A 295 21.40 23.22 10.37
C THR A 295 21.26 21.99 11.26
N ASN A 296 20.12 21.28 11.25
CA ASN A 296 19.86 20.07 12.05
C ASN A 296 18.91 19.05 11.40
N VAL A 297 18.74 19.06 10.08
CA VAL A 297 17.89 18.05 9.41
C VAL A 297 18.78 17.01 8.76
N LYS A 298 18.58 15.73 9.08
CA LYS A 298 19.13 14.59 8.35
C LYS A 298 18.98 14.84 6.85
N SER A 299 19.97 14.47 6.08
CA SER A 299 19.93 14.61 4.62
C SER A 299 18.63 13.98 4.09
N LEU A 300 18.13 14.47 2.99
CA LEU A 300 16.87 13.94 2.43
C LEU A 300 17.02 12.48 2.03
N GLU A 301 18.23 12.11 1.63
CA GLU A 301 18.61 10.73 1.37
C GLU A 301 18.47 9.87 2.63
N ASP A 302 18.90 10.38 3.79
CA ASP A 302 18.67 9.73 5.08
C ASP A 302 17.18 9.63 5.43
N MET A 303 16.38 10.66 5.12
CA MET A 303 14.93 10.62 5.36
C MET A 303 14.20 9.64 4.44
N VAL A 304 14.60 9.54 3.16
CA VAL A 304 14.09 8.55 2.21
C VAL A 304 14.53 7.16 2.64
N ASN A 305 15.81 6.99 2.98
CA ASN A 305 16.36 5.72 3.46
C ASN A 305 15.75 5.30 4.80
N ASP A 306 15.56 6.23 5.74
CA ASP A 306 14.83 5.98 7.00
C ASP A 306 13.36 5.62 6.74
N SER A 307 12.73 6.25 5.76
CA SER A 307 11.34 5.93 5.39
C SER A 307 11.23 4.56 4.72
N LEU A 308 12.14 4.24 3.81
CA LEU A 308 12.23 2.93 3.15
C LEU A 308 12.58 1.84 4.16
N LYS A 309 13.54 2.09 5.04
CA LYS A 309 13.91 1.19 6.14
C LYS A 309 12.73 0.94 7.06
N LYS A 310 12.01 1.98 7.50
CA LYS A 310 10.79 1.85 8.30
C LYS A 310 9.67 1.11 7.57
N GLN A 311 9.54 1.28 6.25
CA GLN A 311 8.58 0.51 5.47
C GLN A 311 9.00 -0.95 5.34
N HIS A 312 10.28 -1.22 5.14
CA HIS A 312 10.84 -2.58 5.13
C HIS A 312 10.64 -3.24 6.49
N GLU A 313 11.03 -2.56 7.57
CA GLU A 313 10.83 -3.05 8.94
C GLU A 313 9.35 -3.35 9.25
N LYS A 314 8.43 -2.48 8.80
CA LYS A 314 6.98 -2.74 8.93
C LYS A 314 6.50 -3.93 8.10
N ARG A 315 7.04 -4.12 6.89
CA ARG A 315 6.71 -5.28 6.05
C ARG A 315 7.24 -6.57 6.66
N GLU A 316 8.47 -6.56 7.13
CA GLU A 316 9.06 -7.72 7.82
C GLU A 316 8.35 -8.02 9.14
N ALA A 317 8.03 -7.00 9.92
CA ALA A 317 7.21 -7.16 11.13
C ALA A 317 5.82 -7.71 10.81
N HIS A 318 5.20 -7.27 9.70
CA HIS A 318 3.92 -7.82 9.26
C HIS A 318 4.03 -9.27 8.77
N LYS A 319 5.08 -9.60 7.99
CA LYS A 319 5.36 -10.99 7.58
C LYS A 319 5.59 -11.89 8.79
N LEU A 320 6.38 -11.41 9.76
CA LEU A 320 6.63 -12.13 11.00
C LEU A 320 5.33 -12.36 11.79
N LYS A 321 4.48 -11.33 11.91
CA LYS A 321 3.17 -11.46 12.54
C LYS A 321 2.28 -12.49 11.84
N LEU A 322 2.26 -12.49 10.50
CA LEU A 322 1.51 -13.49 9.72
C LEU A 322 2.07 -14.90 9.90
N TYR A 323 3.40 -15.03 9.92
CA TYR A 323 4.07 -16.30 10.18
C TYR A 323 3.77 -16.81 11.59
N GLU A 324 3.91 -15.96 12.60
CA GLU A 324 3.58 -16.29 14.00
C GLU A 324 2.11 -16.65 14.16
N ARG A 325 1.20 -15.94 13.48
CA ARG A 325 -0.24 -16.22 13.46
C ARG A 325 -0.52 -17.59 12.86
N ARG A 326 0.08 -17.91 11.70
CA ARG A 326 -0.06 -19.21 11.04
C ARG A 326 0.48 -20.32 11.94
N ARG A 327 1.67 -20.12 12.50
CA ARG A 327 2.29 -21.10 13.41
C ARG A 327 1.46 -21.30 14.69
N ARG A 328 0.85 -20.26 15.22
CA ARG A 328 -0.09 -20.33 16.35
C ARG A 328 -1.31 -21.18 16.00
N TRP A 329 -1.86 -20.92 14.83
CA TRP A 329 -2.97 -21.72 14.30
C TRP A 329 -2.60 -23.21 14.19
N ASP A 330 -1.47 -23.48 13.54
CA ASP A 330 -1.00 -24.85 13.34
C ASP A 330 -0.79 -25.56 14.68
N LEU A 331 -0.27 -24.84 15.69
CA LEU A 331 -0.07 -25.39 17.03
C LEU A 331 -1.38 -25.61 17.79
N LEU A 332 -2.34 -24.69 17.71
CA LEU A 332 -3.63 -24.84 18.37
C LEU A 332 -4.52 -25.91 17.73
N SER A 333 -4.28 -26.21 16.45
CA SER A 333 -4.97 -27.26 15.70
C SER A 333 -4.28 -28.62 15.84
N LYS A 334 -3.08 -28.67 16.43
CA LYS A 334 -2.30 -29.88 16.59
C LYS A 334 -2.81 -30.67 17.79
N ASP A 335 -2.86 -31.98 17.63
CA ASP A 335 -3.15 -32.89 18.74
C ASP A 335 -2.09 -32.67 19.85
N PRO A 336 -2.46 -32.35 21.10
CA PRO A 336 -1.53 -32.20 22.21
C PRO A 336 -0.56 -33.35 22.40
N LEU A 337 -0.99 -34.59 22.04
CA LEU A 337 -0.14 -35.78 22.10
C LEU A 337 1.05 -35.73 21.14
N LEU A 338 0.93 -34.96 20.04
CA LEU A 338 1.94 -34.83 18.99
C LEU A 338 2.79 -33.58 19.13
N MET A 339 2.62 -32.81 20.22
CA MET A 339 3.41 -31.61 20.48
C MET A 339 4.79 -31.97 21.02
N ASN A 340 5.82 -31.51 20.35
CA ASN A 340 7.20 -31.65 20.79
C ASN A 340 7.61 -30.54 21.79
N LEU A 341 8.82 -30.66 22.36
CA LEU A 341 9.37 -29.69 23.31
C LEU A 341 9.45 -28.24 22.76
N ASP A 342 9.71 -28.09 21.46
CA ASP A 342 9.80 -26.77 20.84
C ASP A 342 8.41 -26.14 20.69
N ASP A 343 7.39 -26.93 20.37
CA ASP A 343 5.99 -26.48 20.33
C ASP A 343 5.54 -26.00 21.72
N GLN A 344 5.91 -26.72 22.77
CA GLN A 344 5.61 -26.37 24.17
C GLN A 344 6.27 -25.06 24.58
N LYS A 345 7.57 -24.87 24.27
CA LYS A 345 8.30 -23.62 24.52
C LYS A 345 7.67 -22.42 23.82
N ILE A 346 7.17 -22.59 22.60
CA ILE A 346 6.49 -21.53 21.86
C ILE A 346 5.18 -21.15 22.56
N LEU A 347 4.38 -22.13 23.00
CA LEU A 347 3.17 -21.87 23.78
C LEU A 347 3.46 -21.18 25.10
N GLU A 348 4.49 -21.59 25.83
CA GLU A 348 4.93 -20.94 27.06
C GLU A 348 5.28 -19.46 26.84
N ASN A 349 6.05 -19.16 25.80
CA ASN A 349 6.40 -17.80 25.45
C ASN A 349 5.18 -16.94 25.10
N TRP A 350 4.18 -17.50 24.43
CA TRP A 350 2.95 -16.78 24.12
C TRP A 350 2.09 -16.52 25.35
N ILE A 351 1.97 -17.51 26.24
CA ILE A 351 1.29 -17.35 27.52
C ILE A 351 1.94 -16.20 28.31
N LYS A 352 3.27 -16.20 28.41
CA LYS A 352 4.02 -15.16 29.09
C LYS A 352 3.75 -13.77 28.48
N LYS A 353 3.78 -13.64 27.16
CA LYS A 353 3.47 -12.38 26.46
C LYS A 353 2.03 -11.90 26.70
N ILE A 354 1.06 -12.81 26.80
CA ILE A 354 -0.33 -12.47 27.08
C ILE A 354 -0.48 -12.02 28.53
N GLU A 355 0.16 -12.70 29.47
CA GLU A 355 0.14 -12.35 30.89
C GLU A 355 0.78 -10.97 31.17
N GLU A 356 1.85 -10.64 30.43
CA GLU A 356 2.53 -9.33 30.54
C GLU A 356 1.65 -8.15 30.06
N LYS A 357 0.64 -8.43 29.24
CA LYS A 357 -0.15 -7.35 28.59
C LYS A 357 -1.47 -6.97 29.28
N ARG A 358 -1.84 -7.53 30.42
CA ARG A 358 -2.99 -7.16 31.29
C ARG A 358 -4.10 -8.21 31.44
N ASP A 359 -4.86 -8.02 32.52
CA ASP A 359 -6.00 -8.83 32.99
C ASP A 359 -7.13 -9.05 31.98
N GLU A 360 -7.18 -8.26 30.92
CA GLU A 360 -8.15 -8.37 29.82
C GLU A 360 -8.05 -9.71 29.05
N PHE A 361 -6.86 -10.34 29.10
CA PHE A 361 -6.56 -11.58 28.38
C PHE A 361 -6.33 -12.79 29.30
N ALA A 362 -6.62 -12.65 30.56
CA ALA A 362 -6.50 -13.74 31.56
C ALA A 362 -7.23 -15.03 31.11
N ARG A 363 -8.38 -14.89 30.48
CA ARG A 363 -9.17 -16.05 29.98
C ARG A 363 -8.43 -16.81 28.88
N GLU A 364 -7.74 -16.12 27.96
CA GLU A 364 -7.01 -16.78 26.87
C GLU A 364 -5.71 -17.39 27.34
N ALA A 365 -4.99 -16.73 28.26
CA ALA A 365 -3.84 -17.30 28.92
C ALA A 365 -4.20 -18.58 29.68
N GLU A 366 -5.32 -18.58 30.39
CA GLU A 366 -5.81 -19.77 31.11
C GLU A 366 -6.13 -20.92 30.18
N ARG A 367 -6.72 -20.60 29.02
CA ARG A 367 -7.02 -21.59 27.99
C ARG A 367 -5.75 -22.21 27.38
N LEU A 368 -4.77 -21.37 27.04
CA LEU A 368 -3.47 -21.83 26.53
C LEU A 368 -2.71 -22.64 27.57
N LYS A 369 -2.80 -22.29 28.86
CA LYS A 369 -2.27 -23.10 29.97
C LYS A 369 -2.88 -24.49 30.03
N LYS A 370 -4.20 -24.62 29.83
CA LYS A 370 -4.87 -25.91 29.78
C LYS A 370 -4.37 -26.78 28.63
N VAL A 371 -4.18 -26.19 27.45
CA VAL A 371 -3.64 -26.92 26.28
C VAL A 371 -2.20 -27.36 26.55
N LEU A 372 -1.36 -26.45 27.06
CA LEU A 372 0.02 -26.75 27.42
C LEU A 372 0.14 -27.85 28.48
N ASN A 373 -0.68 -27.77 29.52
CA ASN A 373 -0.69 -28.80 30.57
C ASN A 373 -1.10 -30.18 30.02
N LYS A 374 -2.08 -30.23 29.12
CA LYS A 374 -2.45 -31.48 28.43
C LYS A 374 -1.29 -32.01 27.59
N ALA A 375 -0.57 -31.13 26.85
CA ALA A 375 0.59 -31.52 26.05
C ALA A 375 1.73 -32.05 26.92
N LYS A 376 2.03 -31.41 28.07
CA LYS A 376 3.05 -31.86 29.02
C LYS A 376 2.68 -33.17 29.68
N GLN A 377 1.41 -33.36 30.06
CA GLN A 377 0.93 -34.64 30.61
C GLN A 377 0.99 -35.73 29.57
N ALA A 378 0.60 -35.45 28.33
CA ALA A 378 0.70 -36.39 27.24
C ALA A 378 2.14 -36.81 26.97
N GLN A 379 3.10 -35.89 26.99
CA GLN A 379 4.51 -36.17 26.77
C GLN A 379 5.08 -37.05 27.90
N SER A 380 4.77 -36.75 29.17
CA SER A 380 5.16 -37.59 30.31
C SER A 380 4.54 -38.99 30.27
N PHE A 381 3.32 -39.11 29.73
CA PHE A 381 2.64 -40.37 29.56
C PHE A 381 3.15 -41.16 28.33
N MET A 382 3.61 -40.43 27.30
CA MET A 382 4.12 -41.00 26.05
C MET A 382 5.45 -41.76 26.19
N GLU A 383 6.23 -41.44 27.22
CA GLU A 383 7.44 -42.23 27.55
C GLU A 383 7.13 -43.61 28.08
N LEU A 384 5.89 -43.87 28.50
CA LEU A 384 5.46 -45.12 29.17
C LEU A 384 4.52 -46.00 28.33
N LEU A 385 3.95 -45.47 27.23
CA LEU A 385 2.93 -46.17 26.43
C LEU A 385 3.37 -46.44 24.99
N THR A 386 2.93 -47.56 24.42
CA THR A 386 3.03 -47.85 22.98
C THR A 386 2.12 -46.94 22.17
N LEU A 387 2.34 -46.83 20.86
CA LEU A 387 1.59 -45.96 19.97
C LEU A 387 0.07 -46.23 19.97
N GLU A 388 -0.32 -47.49 20.09
CA GLU A 388 -1.72 -47.93 20.15
C GLU A 388 -2.38 -47.54 21.48
N GLU A 389 -1.72 -47.77 22.60
CA GLU A 389 -2.21 -47.36 23.91
C GLU A 389 -2.36 -45.80 24.02
N ARG A 390 -1.55 -45.07 23.27
CA ARG A 390 -1.64 -43.60 23.19
C ARG A 390 -2.93 -43.14 22.53
N TYR A 391 -3.35 -43.77 21.44
CA TYR A 391 -4.59 -43.44 20.74
C TYR A 391 -5.85 -43.88 21.51
N GLU A 392 -5.80 -45.00 22.21
CA GLU A 392 -6.92 -45.48 23.03
C GLU A 392 -7.15 -44.62 24.28
N SER A 393 -6.09 -44.10 24.90
CA SER A 393 -6.19 -43.33 26.14
C SER A 393 -6.71 -41.90 25.96
N PHE A 394 -6.55 -41.29 24.76
CA PHE A 394 -6.85 -39.88 24.52
C PHE A 394 -7.91 -39.62 23.45
N GLY A 395 -8.46 -40.67 22.83
CA GLY A 395 -9.43 -40.60 21.74
C GLY A 395 -8.79 -40.18 20.39
N LYS A 396 -9.52 -40.45 19.31
CA LYS A 396 -9.06 -40.04 17.97
C LYS A 396 -9.16 -38.52 17.81
N PRO A 397 -8.31 -37.89 16.99
CA PRO A 397 -8.36 -36.44 16.73
C PRO A 397 -9.74 -35.92 16.29
N GLN A 398 -10.59 -36.77 15.76
CA GLN A 398 -11.96 -36.44 15.36
C GLN A 398 -12.93 -36.21 16.53
N ASP A 399 -12.60 -36.71 17.71
CA ASP A 399 -13.45 -36.57 18.92
C ASP A 399 -13.18 -35.24 19.67
N TRP A 400 -12.22 -34.50 19.22
CA TRP A 400 -11.87 -33.17 19.74
C TRP A 400 -12.69 -32.01 19.11
N GLN A 401 -13.99 -32.26 18.95
CA GLN A 401 -14.98 -31.27 18.54
C GLN A 401 -15.25 -30.28 19.69
N GLY A 402 -14.28 -29.53 20.07
CA GLY A 402 -14.41 -28.58 21.20
C GLY A 402 -13.38 -27.46 21.20
N VAL A 403 -12.68 -27.27 20.10
CA VAL A 403 -11.91 -26.02 19.90
C VAL A 403 -12.92 -24.97 19.48
N PRO A 404 -13.22 -23.97 20.33
CA PRO A 404 -14.20 -22.95 19.99
C PRO A 404 -13.81 -22.26 18.69
N GLU A 405 -14.84 -21.89 17.96
CA GLU A 405 -14.74 -21.16 16.70
C GLU A 405 -13.67 -20.07 16.74
N LEU A 406 -12.84 -20.14 15.76
CA LEU A 406 -11.66 -19.32 15.52
C LEU A 406 -11.96 -17.81 15.32
N SER A 407 -13.21 -17.39 15.39
CA SER A 407 -13.64 -15.99 15.39
C SER A 407 -12.95 -15.14 16.47
N TYR A 408 -12.67 -15.74 17.64
CA TYR A 408 -12.00 -15.07 18.74
C TYR A 408 -10.50 -14.81 18.54
N ILE A 409 -9.85 -15.54 17.63
CA ILE A 409 -8.42 -15.32 17.32
C ILE A 409 -8.24 -14.09 16.44
N TYR A 410 -9.25 -13.70 15.69
CA TYR A 410 -9.22 -12.50 14.84
C TYR A 410 -9.25 -11.18 15.61
N ASP A 411 -9.89 -11.16 16.80
CA ASP A 411 -9.95 -9.96 17.64
C ASP A 411 -8.66 -9.70 18.43
N MET A 412 -7.75 -10.69 18.50
CA MET A 412 -6.48 -10.55 19.22
C MET A 412 -5.41 -9.78 18.46
N ASP A 413 -5.63 -9.41 17.19
CA ASP A 413 -4.67 -8.60 16.40
C ASP A 413 -4.49 -7.17 16.97
N GLY A 414 -5.43 -6.69 17.78
CA GLY A 414 -5.31 -5.43 18.53
C GLY A 414 -4.29 -5.45 19.68
N LEU A 415 -3.89 -6.66 20.13
CA LEU A 415 -2.97 -6.86 21.27
C LEU A 415 -1.52 -6.68 20.94
N PHE A 416 -1.15 -6.82 19.68
CA PHE A 416 0.23 -6.86 19.23
C PHE A 416 0.60 -5.64 18.36
N ASN A 417 -0.26 -4.61 18.33
CA ASN A 417 0.01 -3.31 17.72
C ASN A 417 0.60 -2.31 18.71
#